data_c627801b00945e7a27a519ae1a0ad914
#
_entry.id   c627801b00945e7a27a519ae1a0ad914
#
_cell.length_a   1.000
_cell.length_b   1.000
_cell.length_c   1.000
_cell.angle_alpha   90.00
_cell.angle_beta   90.00
_cell.angle_gamma   90.00
#
_symmetry.space_group_name_H-M   'P 1'
#
loop_
_entity.id
_entity.type
_entity.pdbx_description
1 polymer ?
#
loop_
_entity_poly.entity_id
_entity_poly.type
_entity_poly.pdbx_seq_one_letter_code
_entity_poly.pdbx_strand_id
1 'polypeptide(L)'
;MKIILNRPMLGFMLVILMAGGLTVAYGQESDGSTGKSKIENVSNGGQASLRGMTELDVTRKADPFKRVIKDRSPYISDYVYQPPLIPHKIRGYEVSTNANKCLSCHSFKRSVESGATKISVTHYVTRENLVLSDVSPRRYFCLQCHVTQADSGLLIENDFKPVDSLK
;
A
#
# COMPACT_ATOMS: atom_id res chain seq x y z
N MET A 1 56.45 8.83 25.18
CA MET A 1 56.45 9.57 26.45
C MET A 1 55.18 9.16 27.21
N LYS A 2 55.37 8.38 28.24
CA LYS A 2 54.30 7.85 29.11
C LYS A 2 53.80 8.99 30.01
N ILE A 3 52.51 9.10 30.20
CA ILE A 3 51.94 9.61 31.44
C ILE A 3 50.73 8.79 31.82
N ILE A 4 50.90 8.17 32.94
CA ILE A 4 50.05 7.35 33.77
C ILE A 4 49.40 8.26 34.82
N LEU A 5 48.34 7.78 35.43
CA LEU A 5 47.71 8.14 36.70
C LEU A 5 46.55 9.14 36.59
N ASN A 6 45.48 9.04 37.32
CA ASN A 6 45.18 8.33 38.56
C ASN A 6 43.68 8.31 38.80
N ARG A 7 43.20 7.23 39.33
CA ARG A 7 41.91 7.20 40.06
C ARG A 7 42.12 7.79 41.45
N PRO A 8 41.10 8.32 42.08
CA PRO A 8 40.71 7.67 43.31
C PRO A 8 39.20 7.38 43.41
N MET A 9 38.99 6.28 44.03
CA MET A 9 37.84 5.79 44.76
C MET A 9 37.41 6.76 45.86
N LEU A 10 36.24 6.57 46.27
CA LEU A 10 35.63 6.63 47.61
C LEU A 10 34.39 7.55 47.66
N GLY A 11 33.37 6.98 48.19
CA GLY A 11 32.33 7.71 48.87
C GLY A 11 30.99 6.98 48.88
N PHE A 12 30.91 5.96 49.68
CA PHE A 12 29.70 5.44 50.29
C PHE A 12 28.75 6.56 50.71
N MET A 13 27.50 6.49 50.31
CA MET A 13 26.41 6.85 51.20
C MET A 13 25.10 6.15 50.79
N LEU A 14 24.86 5.14 51.57
CA LEU A 14 23.59 4.42 51.65
C LEU A 14 22.59 5.33 52.35
N VAL A 15 21.56 5.77 51.70
CA VAL A 15 20.37 6.32 52.34
C VAL A 15 19.17 5.49 51.95
N ILE A 16 18.85 4.60 52.86
CA ILE A 16 17.54 3.93 52.89
C ILE A 16 16.54 4.95 53.41
N LEU A 17 15.62 5.35 52.61
CA LEU A 17 14.40 5.99 53.07
C LEU A 17 13.21 5.17 52.65
N MET A 18 12.78 4.35 53.58
CA MET A 18 11.45 3.78 53.66
C MET A 18 10.44 4.93 53.74
N ALA A 19 9.55 5.07 52.80
CA ALA A 19 8.25 5.65 53.08
C ALA A 19 7.26 5.41 51.92
N GLY A 20 6.21 4.73 52.23
CA GLY A 20 4.90 4.99 51.68
C GLY A 20 4.61 4.39 50.32
N GLY A 21 4.22 3.11 50.32
CA GLY A 21 3.48 2.53 49.21
C GLY A 21 2.19 3.29 48.95
N LEU A 22 2.08 3.94 47.81
CA LEU A 22 0.79 4.19 47.15
C LEU A 22 0.68 3.20 46.00
N THR A 23 0.20 2.02 46.34
CA THR A 23 -0.29 1.11 45.32
C THR A 23 -1.59 1.69 44.81
N VAL A 24 -1.55 2.35 43.67
CA VAL A 24 -2.75 2.60 42.90
C VAL A 24 -3.15 1.24 42.33
N ALA A 25 -4.02 0.59 43.05
CA ALA A 25 -4.74 -0.57 42.53
C ALA A 25 -5.67 -0.04 41.43
N TYR A 26 -5.29 -0.26 40.19
CA TYR A 26 -6.24 -0.25 39.10
C TYR A 26 -7.15 -1.45 39.31
N GLY A 27 -8.26 -1.21 39.97
CA GLY A 27 -9.34 -2.14 40.07
C GLY A 27 -9.91 -2.38 38.67
N GLN A 28 -9.53 -3.48 38.09
CA GLN A 28 -10.23 -4.04 36.98
C GLN A 28 -11.46 -4.74 37.58
N GLU A 29 -12.51 -3.98 37.80
CA GLU A 29 -13.82 -4.55 38.08
C GLU A 29 -14.29 -5.22 36.79
N SER A 30 -14.11 -6.53 36.73
CA SER A 30 -14.85 -7.37 35.83
C SER A 30 -16.27 -7.53 36.41
N ASP A 31 -17.10 -6.55 36.16
CA ASP A 31 -18.50 -6.71 36.43
C ASP A 31 -19.12 -7.61 35.36
N GLY A 32 -19.26 -8.85 35.72
CA GLY A 32 -19.97 -9.87 34.96
C GLY A 32 -21.46 -9.61 34.95
N SER A 33 -21.87 -8.52 34.34
CA SER A 33 -23.28 -8.31 33.99
C SER A 33 -23.47 -8.81 32.55
N THR A 34 -23.88 -10.03 32.41
CA THR A 34 -24.50 -10.59 31.21
C THR A 34 -25.84 -9.93 30.93
N GLY A 35 -25.82 -8.64 30.70
CA GLY A 35 -26.87 -7.94 30.04
C GLY A 35 -26.72 -8.11 28.54
N LYS A 36 -27.22 -9.22 27.99
CA LYS A 36 -27.53 -9.29 26.56
C LYS A 36 -28.59 -8.24 26.27
N SER A 37 -28.19 -7.00 26.07
CA SER A 37 -29.01 -6.07 25.35
C SER A 37 -29.16 -6.63 23.96
N LYS A 38 -30.31 -7.21 23.68
CA LYS A 38 -30.77 -7.54 22.34
C LYS A 38 -30.83 -6.19 21.60
N ILE A 39 -29.71 -5.79 21.03
CA ILE A 39 -29.70 -4.67 20.08
C ILE A 39 -30.51 -5.20 18.91
N GLU A 40 -31.77 -4.82 18.88
CA GLU A 40 -32.61 -5.04 17.71
C GLU A 40 -31.83 -4.48 16.52
N ASN A 41 -31.76 -5.28 15.47
CA ASN A 41 -31.06 -4.94 14.22
C ASN A 41 -31.42 -3.51 13.82
N VAL A 42 -30.54 -2.57 14.17
CA VAL A 42 -30.62 -1.23 13.60
C VAL A 42 -30.28 -1.38 12.14
N SER A 43 -31.33 -1.51 11.33
CA SER A 43 -31.19 -1.45 9.90
C SER A 43 -30.44 -0.17 9.54
N ASN A 44 -29.28 -0.29 8.93
CA ASN A 44 -28.52 0.85 8.43
C ASN A 44 -29.14 1.46 7.16
N GLY A 45 -30.47 1.48 7.08
CA GLY A 45 -31.20 2.05 5.95
C GLY A 45 -31.16 1.22 4.67
N GLY A 46 -30.90 -0.08 4.75
CA GLY A 46 -30.85 -0.98 3.60
C GLY A 46 -29.54 -0.93 2.83
N GLN A 47 -28.56 -0.17 3.27
CA GLN A 47 -27.23 -0.16 2.66
C GLN A 47 -26.44 -1.38 3.12
N ALA A 48 -25.89 -2.13 2.16
CA ALA A 48 -25.01 -3.24 2.44
C ALA A 48 -23.71 -2.73 3.10
N SER A 49 -23.44 -3.18 4.31
CA SER A 49 -22.17 -2.90 4.97
C SER A 49 -21.08 -3.82 4.46
N LEU A 50 -19.89 -3.29 4.15
CA LEU A 50 -18.72 -4.10 3.83
C LEU A 50 -18.28 -5.01 4.98
N ARG A 51 -18.75 -4.74 6.19
CA ARG A 51 -18.57 -5.60 7.36
C ARG A 51 -19.63 -6.71 7.45
N GLY A 52 -20.67 -6.67 6.63
CA GLY A 52 -21.85 -7.53 6.77
C GLY A 52 -22.59 -7.22 8.06
N MET A 53 -23.02 -8.27 8.77
CA MET A 53 -23.76 -8.17 10.05
C MET A 53 -22.85 -8.20 11.29
N THR A 54 -21.55 -8.02 11.12
CA THR A 54 -20.59 -8.02 12.24
C THR A 54 -20.75 -6.73 13.05
N GLU A 55 -20.89 -6.87 14.35
CA GLU A 55 -20.99 -5.74 15.29
C GLU A 55 -19.71 -4.89 15.27
N LEU A 56 -19.81 -3.61 15.66
CA LEU A 56 -18.69 -2.66 15.54
C LEU A 56 -17.56 -2.93 16.52
N ASP A 57 -17.85 -3.51 17.67
CA ASP A 57 -16.88 -3.89 18.70
C ASP A 57 -16.17 -5.22 18.41
N VAL A 58 -16.68 -5.99 17.47
CA VAL A 58 -16.06 -7.27 17.08
C VAL A 58 -15.03 -7.05 15.99
N THR A 59 -13.78 -7.44 16.25
CA THR A 59 -12.73 -7.45 15.24
C THR A 59 -12.92 -8.66 14.32
N ARG A 60 -13.26 -8.38 13.07
CA ARG A 60 -13.35 -9.41 12.04
C ARG A 60 -11.95 -9.84 11.58
N LYS A 61 -11.78 -11.14 11.36
CA LYS A 61 -10.56 -11.63 10.69
C LYS A 61 -10.40 -10.94 9.34
N ALA A 62 -9.20 -10.48 9.04
CA ALA A 62 -8.90 -9.88 7.75
C ALA A 62 -9.15 -10.87 6.60
N ASP A 63 -9.74 -10.35 5.53
CA ASP A 63 -9.92 -11.15 4.32
C ASP A 63 -8.56 -11.49 3.71
N PRO A 64 -8.41 -12.67 3.11
CA PRO A 64 -7.17 -13.04 2.46
C PRO A 64 -6.90 -12.09 1.28
N PHE A 65 -5.63 -11.73 1.09
CA PHE A 65 -5.24 -10.94 -0.07
C PHE A 65 -5.65 -11.64 -1.36
N LYS A 66 -6.29 -10.90 -2.24
CA LYS A 66 -6.64 -11.38 -3.57
C LYS A 66 -5.36 -11.65 -4.37
N ARG A 67 -5.36 -12.73 -5.14
CA ARG A 67 -4.20 -13.08 -5.96
C ARG A 67 -4.02 -12.05 -7.07
N VAL A 68 -2.80 -11.57 -7.22
CA VAL A 68 -2.43 -10.75 -8.40
C VAL A 68 -2.37 -11.67 -9.61
N ILE A 69 -2.98 -11.25 -10.69
CA ILE A 69 -2.89 -11.94 -11.98
C ILE A 69 -1.42 -11.91 -12.42
N LYS A 70 -0.86 -13.07 -12.73
CA LYS A 70 0.60 -13.18 -12.95
C LYS A 70 1.01 -12.78 -14.36
N ASP A 71 0.45 -13.48 -15.33
CA ASP A 71 0.77 -13.28 -16.73
C ASP A 71 -0.49 -13.51 -17.57
N ARG A 72 -0.80 -12.57 -18.43
CA ARG A 72 -1.93 -12.65 -19.36
C ARG A 72 -1.68 -11.75 -20.56
N SER A 73 -2.52 -11.89 -21.56
CA SER A 73 -2.54 -10.94 -22.69
C SER A 73 -2.81 -9.52 -22.21
N PRO A 74 -2.26 -8.50 -22.86
CA PRO A 74 -2.55 -7.10 -22.56
C PRO A 74 -4.05 -6.83 -22.50
N TYR A 75 -4.46 -5.96 -21.59
CA TYR A 75 -5.85 -5.51 -21.51
C TYR A 75 -6.16 -4.53 -22.63
N ILE A 76 -7.37 -4.60 -23.14
CA ILE A 76 -7.88 -3.62 -24.10
C ILE A 76 -8.18 -2.32 -23.33
N SER A 77 -7.84 -1.19 -23.93
CA SER A 77 -8.15 0.11 -23.37
C SER A 77 -9.63 0.46 -23.58
N ASP A 78 -10.24 1.02 -22.54
CA ASP A 78 -11.64 1.44 -22.57
C ASP A 78 -11.81 2.89 -23.07
N TYR A 79 -10.72 3.68 -23.08
CA TYR A 79 -10.71 5.06 -23.57
C TYR A 79 -9.32 5.45 -24.09
N VAL A 80 -9.24 6.52 -24.91
CA VAL A 80 -8.06 6.88 -25.71
C VAL A 80 -6.93 7.19 -24.78
N TYR A 81 -6.51 7.68 -24.04
CA TYR A 81 -5.35 7.94 -23.21
C TYR A 81 -5.26 7.09 -21.94
N GLN A 82 -5.97 5.97 -21.90
CA GLN A 82 -5.88 5.06 -20.74
C GLN A 82 -4.46 4.55 -20.59
N PRO A 83 -3.85 4.70 -19.41
CA PRO A 83 -2.60 4.02 -19.12
C PRO A 83 -2.84 2.50 -19.19
N PRO A 84 -2.08 1.76 -20.01
CA PRO A 84 -2.25 0.31 -20.08
C PRO A 84 -2.10 -0.34 -18.71
N LEU A 85 -2.98 -1.28 -18.42
CA LEU A 85 -2.89 -2.08 -17.20
C LEU A 85 -1.71 -3.05 -17.29
N ILE A 86 -1.05 -3.29 -16.18
CA ILE A 86 0.11 -4.18 -16.12
C ILE A 86 -0.38 -5.63 -16.21
N PRO A 87 -0.03 -6.39 -17.26
CA PRO A 87 -0.53 -7.74 -17.45
C PRO A 87 0.30 -8.80 -16.74
N HIS A 88 1.42 -8.44 -16.15
CA HIS A 88 2.36 -9.35 -15.51
C HIS A 88 2.60 -9.00 -14.03
N LYS A 89 3.20 -9.93 -13.30
CA LYS A 89 3.57 -9.74 -11.90
C LYS A 89 4.72 -8.75 -11.75
N ILE A 90 4.59 -7.82 -10.78
CA ILE A 90 5.62 -6.84 -10.44
C ILE A 90 6.10 -6.93 -8.97
N ARG A 91 5.79 -8.03 -8.30
CA ARG A 91 6.22 -8.20 -6.90
C ARG A 91 7.75 -8.16 -6.80
N GLY A 92 8.26 -7.27 -5.96
CA GLY A 92 9.70 -7.05 -5.79
C GLY A 92 10.32 -6.10 -6.83
N TYR A 93 9.52 -5.44 -7.66
CA TYR A 93 10.02 -4.39 -8.53
C TYR A 93 10.15 -3.09 -7.75
N GLU A 94 11.35 -2.56 -7.73
CA GLU A 94 11.61 -1.27 -7.11
C GLU A 94 11.37 -0.14 -8.11
N VAL A 95 10.64 0.88 -7.67
CA VAL A 95 10.51 2.18 -8.35
C VAL A 95 10.74 3.25 -7.31
N SER A 96 11.96 3.73 -7.23
CA SER A 96 12.42 4.77 -6.31
C SER A 96 13.12 5.90 -7.09
N THR A 97 13.58 6.93 -6.41
CA THR A 97 14.33 8.01 -7.05
C THR A 97 15.62 7.53 -7.70
N ASN A 98 16.22 6.46 -7.19
CA ASN A 98 17.52 5.93 -7.63
C ASN A 98 17.41 4.66 -8.47
N ALA A 99 16.26 4.03 -8.51
CA ALA A 99 16.06 2.79 -9.24
C ALA A 99 14.66 2.72 -9.85
N ASN A 100 14.58 2.25 -11.07
CA ASN A 100 13.30 2.00 -11.73
C ASN A 100 13.37 0.68 -12.52
N LYS A 101 12.86 -0.39 -11.89
CA LYS A 101 12.87 -1.73 -12.49
C LYS A 101 12.05 -1.82 -13.78
N CYS A 102 11.02 -1.00 -13.94
CA CYS A 102 10.21 -0.99 -15.15
C CYS A 102 11.06 -0.57 -16.38
N LEU A 103 11.89 0.45 -16.21
CA LEU A 103 12.75 0.95 -17.27
C LEU A 103 13.85 -0.02 -17.68
N SER A 104 14.21 -0.97 -16.83
CA SER A 104 15.19 -2.01 -17.19
C SER A 104 14.71 -2.93 -18.31
N CYS A 105 13.40 -2.98 -18.57
CA CYS A 105 12.81 -3.73 -19.68
C CYS A 105 12.10 -2.83 -20.69
N HIS A 106 11.35 -1.82 -20.21
CA HIS A 106 10.45 -1.01 -21.04
C HIS A 106 11.07 0.25 -21.62
N SER A 107 12.30 0.63 -21.23
CA SER A 107 12.95 1.81 -21.81
C SER A 107 13.20 1.67 -23.31
N PHE A 108 13.43 2.79 -23.99
CA PHE A 108 13.69 2.81 -25.43
C PHE A 108 14.81 1.85 -25.85
N LYS A 109 15.89 1.80 -25.08
CA LYS A 109 17.05 0.95 -25.38
C LYS A 109 16.83 -0.52 -25.03
N ARG A 110 16.19 -0.79 -23.89
CA ARG A 110 16.08 -2.16 -23.35
C ARG A 110 14.90 -2.95 -23.88
N SER A 111 13.88 -2.28 -24.39
CA SER A 111 12.65 -2.96 -24.86
C SER A 111 12.92 -3.96 -25.98
N VAL A 112 13.90 -3.70 -26.84
CA VAL A 112 14.25 -4.61 -27.94
C VAL A 112 14.89 -5.90 -27.41
N GLU A 113 15.82 -5.78 -26.45
CA GLU A 113 16.50 -6.93 -25.85
C GLU A 113 15.58 -7.76 -24.97
N SER A 114 14.69 -7.10 -24.21
CA SER A 114 13.78 -7.76 -23.27
C SER A 114 12.50 -8.30 -23.91
N GLY A 115 12.18 -7.89 -25.14
CA GLY A 115 10.91 -8.18 -25.79
C GLY A 115 9.71 -7.44 -25.14
N ALA A 116 9.95 -6.51 -24.23
CA ALA A 116 8.90 -5.76 -23.56
C ALA A 116 8.35 -4.65 -24.45
N THR A 117 7.08 -4.30 -24.26
CA THR A 117 6.47 -3.15 -24.95
C THR A 117 7.20 -1.87 -24.59
N LYS A 118 7.71 -1.16 -25.60
CA LYS A 118 8.38 0.11 -25.43
C LYS A 118 7.41 1.17 -24.90
N ILE A 119 7.86 1.99 -23.95
CA ILE A 119 7.07 3.14 -23.48
C ILE A 119 6.84 4.13 -24.63
N SER A 120 5.66 4.73 -24.67
CA SER A 120 5.26 5.66 -25.72
C SER A 120 6.04 6.97 -25.66
N VAL A 121 6.10 7.67 -26.78
CA VAL A 121 6.78 8.97 -26.91
C VAL A 121 6.24 10.02 -25.93
N THR A 122 4.99 9.92 -25.50
CA THR A 122 4.37 10.82 -24.53
C THR A 122 5.05 10.79 -23.15
N HIS A 123 5.84 9.76 -22.86
CA HIS A 123 6.61 9.66 -21.62
C HIS A 123 7.90 10.48 -21.65
N TYR A 124 8.31 10.97 -22.81
CA TYR A 124 9.50 11.78 -23.00
C TYR A 124 9.18 13.27 -23.19
N VAL A 125 7.94 13.68 -23.01
CA VAL A 125 7.49 15.06 -23.26
C VAL A 125 7.22 15.78 -21.95
N THR A 126 7.70 17.02 -21.82
CA THR A 126 7.40 17.91 -20.70
C THR A 126 5.98 18.48 -20.79
N ARG A 127 5.59 19.29 -19.81
CA ARG A 127 4.29 20.01 -19.84
C ARG A 127 4.24 21.06 -20.94
N GLU A 128 5.40 21.62 -21.27
CA GLU A 128 5.60 22.62 -22.32
C GLU A 128 5.80 22.00 -23.70
N ASN A 129 5.52 20.70 -23.83
CA ASN A 129 5.68 19.90 -25.05
C ASN A 129 7.12 19.82 -25.60
N LEU A 130 8.13 20.01 -24.73
CA LEU A 130 9.53 19.76 -25.10
C LEU A 130 9.83 18.27 -25.02
N VAL A 131 10.49 17.76 -26.05
CA VAL A 131 10.94 16.36 -26.09
C VAL A 131 12.27 16.21 -25.37
N LEU A 132 12.32 15.30 -24.44
CA LEU A 132 13.52 15.00 -23.65
C LEU A 132 14.24 13.76 -24.23
N SER A 133 15.53 13.66 -23.94
CA SER A 133 16.34 12.48 -24.27
C SER A 133 16.08 11.28 -23.36
N ASP A 134 15.45 11.50 -22.21
CA ASP A 134 15.10 10.48 -21.24
C ASP A 134 13.67 10.69 -20.74
N VAL A 135 13.17 9.74 -19.93
CA VAL A 135 11.82 9.78 -19.39
C VAL A 135 11.60 11.06 -18.60
N SER A 136 10.52 11.75 -18.90
CA SER A 136 10.13 12.97 -18.19
C SER A 136 9.96 12.69 -16.69
N PRO A 137 10.49 13.52 -15.77
CA PRO A 137 10.37 13.32 -14.34
C PRO A 137 8.94 13.07 -13.86
N ARG A 138 7.96 13.71 -14.48
CA ARG A 138 6.53 13.52 -14.18
C ARG A 138 5.98 12.15 -14.60
N ARG A 139 6.72 11.39 -15.39
CA ARG A 139 6.36 10.04 -15.88
C ARG A 139 7.26 8.94 -15.32
N TYR A 140 8.18 9.31 -14.44
CA TYR A 140 9.17 8.39 -13.90
C TYR A 140 8.58 7.33 -12.96
N PHE A 141 7.59 7.71 -12.14
CA PHE A 141 6.93 6.81 -11.20
C PHE A 141 5.77 6.07 -11.87
N CYS A 142 6.10 5.03 -12.61
CA CYS A 142 5.18 4.30 -13.47
C CYS A 142 3.91 3.82 -12.75
N LEU A 143 4.04 3.36 -11.50
CA LEU A 143 2.95 2.79 -10.72
C LEU A 143 1.89 3.81 -10.26
N GLN A 144 2.11 5.10 -10.48
CA GLN A 144 1.08 6.12 -10.24
C GLN A 144 -0.02 6.10 -11.32
N CYS A 145 0.28 5.55 -12.48
CA CYS A 145 -0.66 5.47 -13.60
C CYS A 145 -0.90 4.04 -14.06
N HIS A 146 0.12 3.18 -14.01
CA HIS A 146 0.03 1.78 -14.42
C HIS A 146 -0.15 0.89 -13.19
N VAL A 147 -1.20 0.08 -13.17
CA VAL A 147 -1.55 -0.77 -12.03
C VAL A 147 -1.71 -2.22 -12.45
N THR A 148 -1.40 -3.13 -11.53
CA THR A 148 -1.70 -4.55 -11.69
C THR A 148 -3.16 -4.82 -11.39
N GLN A 149 -3.68 -5.95 -11.87
CA GLN A 149 -5.02 -6.41 -11.56
C GLN A 149 -4.97 -7.57 -10.56
N ALA A 150 -5.98 -7.64 -9.72
CA ALA A 150 -6.20 -8.75 -8.81
C ALA A 150 -7.35 -9.63 -9.30
N ASP A 151 -7.24 -10.91 -9.04
CA ASP A 151 -8.31 -11.87 -9.27
C ASP A 151 -9.36 -11.73 -8.17
N SER A 152 -10.30 -10.81 -8.39
CA SER A 152 -11.39 -10.53 -7.46
C SER A 152 -12.70 -10.42 -8.21
N GLY A 153 -13.77 -10.96 -7.61
CA GLY A 153 -15.12 -10.74 -8.11
C GLY A 153 -15.50 -9.26 -8.01
N LEU A 154 -16.30 -8.80 -8.94
CA LEU A 154 -16.90 -7.46 -8.88
C LEU A 154 -17.88 -7.39 -7.70
N LEU A 155 -17.86 -6.30 -6.94
CA LEU A 155 -18.88 -6.02 -5.92
C LEU A 155 -20.18 -5.52 -6.54
N ILE A 156 -20.06 -4.81 -7.64
CA ILE A 156 -21.16 -4.26 -8.42
C ILE A 156 -20.80 -4.47 -9.89
N GLU A 157 -21.78 -4.82 -10.69
CA GLU A 157 -21.59 -4.93 -12.15
C GLU A 157 -21.24 -3.56 -12.75
N ASN A 158 -20.37 -3.58 -13.75
CA ASN A 158 -19.93 -2.37 -14.42
C ASN A 158 -20.74 -2.17 -15.71
N ASP A 159 -21.57 -1.15 -15.72
CA ASP A 159 -22.39 -0.76 -16.87
C ASP A 159 -21.64 0.15 -17.86
N PHE A 160 -20.37 0.47 -17.58
CA PHE A 160 -19.57 1.32 -18.46
C PHE A 160 -19.41 0.67 -19.85
N LYS A 161 -19.70 1.44 -20.86
CA LYS A 161 -19.46 1.06 -22.26
C LYS A 161 -18.37 1.96 -22.83
N PRO A 162 -17.27 1.39 -23.36
CA PRO A 162 -16.23 2.18 -24.02
C PRO A 162 -16.78 2.85 -25.27
N VAL A 163 -16.11 3.90 -25.71
CA VAL A 163 -16.45 4.61 -26.96
C VAL A 163 -16.30 3.66 -28.14
N ASP A 164 -17.27 3.67 -29.07
CA ASP A 164 -17.28 2.72 -30.19
C ASP A 164 -16.05 2.76 -31.09
N SER A 165 -15.38 3.92 -31.16
CA SER A 165 -14.13 4.08 -31.90
C SER A 165 -12.93 3.32 -31.31
N LEU A 166 -13.08 2.71 -30.13
CA LEU A 166 -12.05 1.90 -29.45
C LEU A 166 -12.32 0.40 -29.52
N LYS A 167 -13.40 -0.03 -30.19
CA LYS A 167 -13.76 -1.44 -30.36
C LYS A 167 -13.10 -2.09 -31.58
#